data_05b31928dc3dafdfa39e30d5798822a6
#
_entry.id   05b31928dc3dafdfa39e30d5798822a6
#
_cell.length_a   1.000
_cell.length_b   1.000
_cell.length_c   1.000
_cell.angle_alpha   90.00
_cell.angle_beta   90.00
_cell.angle_gamma   90.00
#
_symmetry.space_group_name_H-M   'P 1'
#
loop_
_entity.id
_entity.type
_entity.pdbx_description
1 polymer ?
#
loop_
_entity_poly.entity_id
_entity_poly.type
_entity_poly.pdbx_seq_one_letter_code
_entity_poly.pdbx_strand_id
1 'polypeptide(L)'
;SYSGCMGAYKAGRDILSNIKWATVDFELAKLFPSPFGHVEMSLAVPHGRDHRTGIVSGYSAPAAKQRNYCYADPMTAHNELFKSVTNTDEAASDNALLDYLYEKENRKLKKLDGDERLKISNQVDSLQSIRDRKTKVNSLTDKIKQYLPEIDLVHANGGEDATLPEKQAAFTDVIVGALSSGLTNVVTYTIDDLGTDITSLPENKQKTS
;
A
#
# COMPACT_ATOMS: atom_id res chain seq x y z
N SER A 1 -1.35 -19.48 8.54
CA SER A 1 -1.64 -18.26 7.76
C SER A 1 -1.01 -17.04 8.46
N TYR A 2 -0.41 -16.18 7.69
CA TYR A 2 0.31 -14.98 8.17
C TYR A 2 -0.58 -14.07 9.01
N SER A 3 -1.83 -13.92 8.63
CA SER A 3 -2.79 -13.09 9.36
C SER A 3 -3.03 -13.57 10.79
N GLY A 4 -2.95 -14.88 11.02
CA GLY A 4 -3.00 -15.44 12.37
C GLY A 4 -1.78 -15.07 13.20
N CYS A 5 -0.60 -15.03 12.59
CA CYS A 5 0.64 -14.58 13.24
C CYS A 5 0.61 -13.10 13.57
N MET A 6 -0.07 -12.29 12.76
CA MET A 6 -0.25 -10.86 12.99
C MET A 6 -1.38 -10.54 13.98
N GLY A 7 -2.08 -11.54 14.50
CA GLY A 7 -3.06 -11.40 15.56
C GLY A 7 -4.45 -10.91 15.16
N ALA A 8 -4.71 -10.70 13.87
CA ALA A 8 -5.97 -10.11 13.42
C ALA A 8 -7.15 -11.08 13.42
N TYR A 9 -6.93 -12.35 13.05
CA TYR A 9 -7.98 -13.34 12.96
C TYR A 9 -7.43 -14.77 12.92
N LYS A 10 -8.31 -15.73 13.19
CA LYS A 10 -7.99 -17.15 13.06
C LYS A 10 -7.83 -17.50 11.59
N ALA A 11 -6.74 -18.16 11.26
CA ALA A 11 -6.46 -18.63 9.91
C ALA A 11 -7.60 -19.49 9.37
N GLY A 12 -8.10 -19.15 8.24
CA GLY A 12 -9.17 -19.84 7.52
C GLY A 12 -9.39 -19.16 6.20
N ARG A 13 -10.25 -19.71 5.37
CA ARG A 13 -10.57 -19.12 4.07
C ARG A 13 -10.88 -17.63 4.19
N ASP A 14 -10.61 -16.90 3.15
CA ASP A 14 -10.71 -15.46 2.88
C ASP A 14 -12.05 -14.77 3.25
N ILE A 15 -12.50 -14.92 4.49
CA ILE A 15 -13.77 -14.37 4.96
C ILE A 15 -13.47 -13.13 5.83
N LEU A 16 -13.84 -11.95 5.35
CA LEU A 16 -13.69 -10.69 6.08
C LEU A 16 -14.31 -10.70 7.49
N SER A 17 -15.39 -11.47 7.67
CA SER A 17 -16.04 -11.62 8.98
C SER A 17 -15.15 -12.23 10.06
N ASN A 18 -14.06 -12.91 9.68
CA ASN A 18 -13.11 -13.50 10.61
C ASN A 18 -12.09 -12.49 11.16
N ILE A 19 -11.95 -11.34 10.51
CA ILE A 19 -11.09 -10.26 10.98
C ILE A 19 -11.79 -9.57 12.16
N LYS A 20 -11.19 -9.67 13.34
CA LYS A 20 -11.79 -9.18 14.59
C LYS A 20 -11.26 -7.80 15.01
N TRP A 21 -10.01 -7.48 14.68
CA TRP A 21 -9.33 -6.23 15.03
C TRP A 21 -8.21 -5.92 14.05
N ALA A 22 -7.54 -4.81 14.24
CA ALA A 22 -6.37 -4.45 13.45
C ALA A 22 -5.20 -5.41 13.68
N THR A 23 -4.35 -5.57 12.67
CA THR A 23 -3.09 -6.30 12.79
C THR A 23 -2.03 -5.46 13.52
N VAL A 24 -1.01 -6.11 14.05
CA VAL A 24 0.05 -5.48 14.84
C VAL A 24 0.78 -4.36 14.10
N ASP A 25 0.97 -4.50 12.81
CA ASP A 25 1.59 -3.50 11.94
C ASP A 25 0.78 -2.19 11.87
N PHE A 26 -0.56 -2.29 11.81
CA PHE A 26 -1.42 -1.12 11.89
C PHE A 26 -1.43 -0.48 13.28
N GLU A 27 -1.32 -1.28 14.35
CA GLU A 27 -1.17 -0.72 15.70
C GLU A 27 0.19 -0.03 15.87
N LEU A 28 1.28 -0.59 15.30
CA LEU A 28 2.58 0.07 15.26
C LEU A 28 2.54 1.38 14.46
N ALA A 29 1.82 1.43 13.34
CA ALA A 29 1.69 2.63 12.54
C ALA A 29 1.04 3.80 13.29
N LYS A 30 0.19 3.52 14.28
CA LYS A 30 -0.37 4.55 15.18
C LYS A 30 0.69 5.13 16.12
N LEU A 31 1.66 4.32 16.53
CA LEU A 31 2.77 4.77 17.42
C LEU A 31 3.85 5.51 16.61
N PHE A 32 3.99 5.21 15.35
CA PHE A 32 4.98 5.81 14.43
C PHE A 32 4.30 6.48 13.25
N PRO A 33 3.60 7.60 13.44
CA PRO A 33 2.78 8.22 12.40
C PRO A 33 3.66 8.71 11.24
N SER A 34 3.18 8.45 10.04
CA SER A 34 3.79 8.83 8.77
C SER A 34 2.72 9.11 7.71
N PRO A 35 3.03 9.75 6.56
CA PRO A 35 2.04 10.05 5.53
C PRO A 35 1.22 8.84 5.07
N PHE A 36 1.88 7.72 4.79
CA PHE A 36 1.20 6.49 4.37
C PHE A 36 0.83 5.57 5.54
N GLY A 37 1.20 5.92 6.78
CA GLY A 37 0.95 5.10 7.96
C GLY A 37 1.64 3.73 7.85
N HIS A 38 0.96 2.80 7.18
CA HIS A 38 1.43 1.45 6.92
C HIS A 38 1.43 1.16 5.42
N VAL A 39 2.47 0.50 4.92
CA VAL A 39 2.59 0.02 3.54
C VAL A 39 2.75 -1.50 3.54
N GLU A 40 1.98 -2.17 2.70
CA GLU A 40 2.07 -3.61 2.54
C GLU A 40 2.53 -3.96 1.12
N MET A 41 3.54 -4.81 1.03
CA MET A 41 4.11 -5.31 -0.22
C MET A 41 4.23 -6.82 -0.19
N SER A 42 4.06 -7.47 -1.34
CA SER A 42 4.16 -8.92 -1.45
C SER A 42 4.84 -9.32 -2.76
N LEU A 43 5.91 -10.09 -2.63
CA LEU A 43 6.54 -10.76 -3.76
C LEU A 43 5.68 -11.94 -4.22
N ALA A 44 5.05 -12.61 -3.27
CA ALA A 44 4.16 -13.73 -3.53
C ALA A 44 2.75 -13.23 -3.82
N VAL A 45 2.27 -13.50 -5.03
CA VAL A 45 0.90 -13.18 -5.40
C VAL A 45 0.01 -14.39 -5.16
N PRO A 46 -1.05 -14.27 -4.37
CA PRO A 46 -1.97 -15.37 -4.13
C PRO A 46 -2.52 -15.93 -5.44
N HIS A 47 -2.45 -17.25 -5.61
CA HIS A 47 -2.93 -17.93 -6.80
C HIS A 47 -4.33 -17.47 -7.25
N GLY A 48 -4.50 -17.18 -8.55
CA GLY A 48 -5.78 -16.88 -9.18
C GLY A 48 -6.27 -15.44 -9.04
N ARG A 49 -5.43 -14.50 -8.59
CA ARG A 49 -5.78 -13.07 -8.57
C ARG A 49 -5.19 -12.34 -9.78
N ASP A 50 -5.94 -11.37 -10.26
CA ASP A 50 -5.52 -10.55 -11.41
C ASP A 50 -4.37 -9.62 -11.01
N HIS A 51 -3.20 -9.87 -11.58
CA HIS A 51 -1.96 -9.10 -11.34
C HIS A 51 -1.90 -7.80 -12.14
N ARG A 52 -2.86 -7.57 -13.04
CA ARG A 52 -2.81 -6.47 -14.01
C ARG A 52 -2.74 -5.09 -13.36
N THR A 53 -3.29 -4.94 -12.17
CA THR A 53 -3.29 -3.67 -11.45
C THR A 53 -2.07 -3.47 -10.55
N GLY A 54 -1.25 -4.50 -10.33
CA GLY A 54 -0.15 -4.47 -9.35
C GLY A 54 -0.59 -4.30 -7.90
N ILE A 55 -1.91 -4.27 -7.63
CA ILE A 55 -2.50 -4.11 -6.30
C ILE A 55 -3.45 -5.26 -6.02
N VAL A 56 -3.24 -5.93 -4.89
CA VAL A 56 -4.04 -7.08 -4.45
C VAL A 56 -4.54 -6.88 -3.02
N SER A 57 -5.41 -7.77 -2.57
CA SER A 57 -5.83 -7.78 -1.16
C SER A 57 -4.71 -8.35 -0.30
N GLY A 58 -4.26 -7.59 0.69
CA GLY A 58 -3.17 -7.94 1.58
C GLY A 58 -3.56 -8.88 2.71
N TYR A 59 -2.58 -9.17 3.57
CA TYR A 59 -2.74 -9.97 4.79
C TYR A 59 -2.98 -9.09 6.02
N SER A 60 -2.60 -7.83 5.96
CA SER A 60 -2.81 -6.84 7.01
C SER A 60 -4.25 -6.36 7.06
N ALA A 61 -4.66 -5.89 8.24
CA ALA A 61 -6.01 -5.41 8.48
C ALA A 61 -6.00 -4.11 9.30
N PRO A 62 -6.54 -3.01 8.76
CA PRO A 62 -6.61 -1.74 9.50
C PRO A 62 -7.66 -1.75 10.61
N ALA A 63 -8.68 -2.58 10.49
CA ALA A 63 -9.77 -2.70 11.45
C ALA A 63 -10.53 -4.01 11.27
N ALA A 64 -11.46 -4.28 12.19
CA ALA A 64 -12.37 -5.42 12.07
C ALA A 64 -13.11 -5.41 10.72
N LYS A 65 -13.17 -6.59 10.08
CA LYS A 65 -13.82 -6.82 8.78
C LYS A 65 -13.24 -6.00 7.62
N GLN A 66 -12.05 -5.46 7.78
CA GLN A 66 -11.35 -4.71 6.73
C GLN A 66 -10.02 -5.38 6.42
N ARG A 67 -9.63 -5.36 5.16
CA ARG A 67 -8.30 -5.74 4.70
C ARG A 67 -7.59 -4.55 4.12
N ASN A 68 -6.28 -4.58 4.22
CA ASN A 68 -5.43 -3.64 3.52
C ASN A 68 -5.27 -4.04 2.05
N TYR A 69 -4.88 -3.07 1.24
CA TYR A 69 -4.35 -3.30 -0.10
C TYR A 69 -2.85 -3.52 -0.01
N CYS A 70 -2.35 -4.40 -0.88
CA CYS A 70 -0.96 -4.80 -0.93
C CYS A 70 -0.41 -4.57 -2.35
N TYR A 71 0.75 -3.98 -2.44
CA TYR A 71 1.46 -3.85 -3.72
C TYR A 71 2.10 -5.20 -4.07
N ALA A 72 1.68 -5.76 -5.19
CA ALA A 72 2.20 -7.02 -5.73
C ALA A 72 3.17 -6.80 -6.91
N ASP A 73 3.34 -5.55 -7.32
CA ASP A 73 4.26 -5.13 -8.35
C ASP A 73 5.11 -3.95 -7.86
N PRO A 74 6.46 -4.04 -7.94
CA PRO A 74 7.36 -3.02 -7.42
C PRO A 74 7.24 -1.69 -8.18
N MET A 75 6.91 -1.71 -9.48
CA MET A 75 6.70 -0.48 -10.25
C MET A 75 5.44 0.25 -9.82
N THR A 76 4.37 -0.48 -9.59
CA THR A 76 3.13 0.10 -9.06
C THR A 76 3.40 0.73 -7.68
N ALA A 77 4.13 0.03 -6.80
CA ALA A 77 4.51 0.57 -5.50
C ALA A 77 5.37 1.84 -5.63
N HIS A 78 6.37 1.82 -6.50
CA HIS A 78 7.21 2.98 -6.78
C HIS A 78 6.40 4.17 -7.28
N ASN A 79 5.58 3.96 -8.32
CA ASN A 79 4.78 5.01 -8.93
C ASN A 79 3.78 5.63 -7.95
N GLU A 80 3.14 4.85 -7.11
CA GLU A 80 2.19 5.35 -6.12
C GLU A 80 2.86 6.08 -4.94
N LEU A 81 3.95 5.53 -4.40
CA LEU A 81 4.61 6.11 -3.23
C LEU A 81 5.41 7.38 -3.57
N PHE A 82 6.06 7.40 -4.74
CA PHE A 82 6.94 8.51 -5.15
C PHE A 82 6.30 9.44 -6.20
N LYS A 83 5.02 9.28 -6.51
CA LYS A 83 4.27 10.06 -7.50
C LYS A 83 4.49 11.57 -7.40
N SER A 84 4.61 12.10 -6.19
CA SER A 84 4.80 13.55 -5.95
C SER A 84 6.09 14.11 -6.56
N VAL A 85 7.07 13.28 -6.85
CA VAL A 85 8.35 13.69 -7.43
C VAL A 85 8.62 13.09 -8.82
N THR A 86 8.03 11.93 -9.12
CA THR A 86 8.21 11.24 -10.41
C THR A 86 7.21 11.69 -11.47
N ASN A 87 6.00 12.09 -11.07
CA ASN A 87 4.93 12.54 -11.97
C ASN A 87 4.22 13.76 -11.38
N THR A 88 4.91 14.90 -11.40
CA THR A 88 4.45 16.15 -10.78
C THR A 88 3.17 16.70 -11.40
N ASP A 89 2.97 16.54 -12.72
CA ASP A 89 1.78 17.05 -13.42
C ASP A 89 0.53 16.26 -13.05
N GLU A 90 0.62 14.95 -13.00
CA GLU A 90 -0.46 14.10 -12.55
C GLU A 90 -0.76 14.32 -11.07
N ALA A 91 0.28 14.45 -10.24
CA ALA A 91 0.12 14.76 -8.82
C ALA A 91 -0.57 16.12 -8.61
N ALA A 92 -0.26 17.12 -9.41
CA ALA A 92 -0.93 18.43 -9.37
C ALA A 92 -2.40 18.36 -9.82
N SER A 93 -2.68 17.61 -10.89
CA SER A 93 -4.06 17.35 -11.35
C SER A 93 -4.90 16.63 -10.29
N ASP A 94 -4.35 15.59 -9.67
CA ASP A 94 -5.01 14.88 -8.58
C ASP A 94 -5.28 15.77 -7.36
N ASN A 95 -4.37 16.70 -7.06
CA ASN A 95 -4.56 17.66 -5.98
C ASN A 95 -5.71 18.62 -6.29
N ALA A 96 -5.75 19.16 -7.51
CA ALA A 96 -6.81 20.07 -7.94
C ALA A 96 -8.20 19.38 -7.92
N LEU A 97 -8.26 18.12 -8.37
CA LEU A 97 -9.48 17.32 -8.31
C LEU A 97 -9.93 17.08 -6.86
N LEU A 98 -8.99 16.73 -5.98
CA LEU A 98 -9.27 16.50 -4.56
C LEU A 98 -9.80 17.76 -3.87
N ASP A 99 -9.20 18.93 -4.13
CA ASP A 99 -9.65 20.21 -3.61
C ASP A 99 -11.06 20.55 -4.12
N TYR A 100 -11.32 20.36 -5.40
CA TYR A 100 -12.65 20.53 -5.97
C TYR A 100 -13.69 19.62 -5.30
N LEU A 101 -13.40 18.33 -5.13
CA LEU A 101 -14.31 17.38 -4.49
C LEU A 101 -14.56 17.76 -3.03
N TYR A 102 -13.52 18.12 -2.28
CA TYR A 102 -13.65 18.55 -0.90
C TYR A 102 -14.55 19.79 -0.77
N GLU A 103 -14.34 20.80 -1.57
CA GLU A 103 -15.18 22.01 -1.56
C GLU A 103 -16.61 21.73 -1.95
N LYS A 104 -16.84 20.88 -2.94
CA LYS A 104 -18.17 20.48 -3.41
C LYS A 104 -18.94 19.76 -2.30
N GLU A 105 -18.34 18.77 -1.66
CA GLU A 105 -18.98 18.01 -0.58
C GLU A 105 -19.17 18.87 0.68
N ASN A 106 -18.24 19.76 1.00
CA ASN A 106 -18.37 20.70 2.11
C ASN A 106 -19.50 21.71 1.91
N ARG A 107 -19.76 22.14 0.66
CA ARG A 107 -20.94 22.97 0.32
C ARG A 107 -22.24 22.20 0.48
N LYS A 108 -22.29 20.91 0.14
CA LYS A 108 -23.47 20.06 0.37
C LYS A 108 -23.73 19.88 1.88
N LEU A 109 -22.67 19.60 2.66
CA LEU A 109 -22.78 19.41 4.11
C LEU A 109 -23.50 20.57 4.82
N LYS A 110 -23.28 21.80 4.35
CA LYS A 110 -23.92 23.00 4.91
C LYS A 110 -25.42 23.10 4.64
N LYS A 111 -25.97 22.32 3.71
CA LYS A 111 -27.37 22.36 3.26
C LYS A 111 -28.18 21.15 3.70
N LEU A 112 -27.57 20.17 4.35
CA LEU A 112 -28.17 18.89 4.72
C LEU A 112 -28.37 18.79 6.22
N ASP A 113 -29.38 18.04 6.62
CA ASP A 113 -29.70 17.70 8.01
C ASP A 113 -29.88 16.19 8.17
N GLY A 114 -29.89 15.71 9.42
CA GLY A 114 -30.16 14.33 9.76
C GLY A 114 -29.15 13.34 9.26
N ASP A 115 -29.57 12.13 8.86
CA ASP A 115 -28.71 10.99 8.47
C ASP A 115 -27.92 11.26 7.19
N GLU A 116 -28.46 12.06 6.27
CA GLU A 116 -27.74 12.43 5.05
C GLU A 116 -26.54 13.32 5.36
N ARG A 117 -26.68 14.24 6.32
CA ARG A 117 -25.59 15.07 6.80
C ARG A 117 -24.47 14.21 7.38
N LEU A 118 -24.78 13.17 8.16
CA LEU A 118 -23.78 12.28 8.75
C LEU A 118 -22.97 11.53 7.67
N LYS A 119 -23.64 11.04 6.61
CA LYS A 119 -22.95 10.37 5.49
C LYS A 119 -22.01 11.31 4.77
N ILE A 120 -22.45 12.54 4.47
CA ILE A 120 -21.62 13.54 3.79
C ILE A 120 -20.47 14.03 4.71
N SER A 121 -20.71 14.16 6.02
CA SER A 121 -19.65 14.48 6.98
C SER A 121 -18.53 13.45 6.94
N ASN A 122 -18.85 12.16 7.01
CA ASN A 122 -17.85 11.09 6.92
C ASN A 122 -17.06 11.13 5.60
N GLN A 123 -17.71 11.51 4.51
CA GLN A 123 -17.06 11.67 3.22
C GLN A 123 -16.12 12.89 3.20
N VAL A 124 -16.54 14.01 3.75
CA VAL A 124 -15.71 15.22 3.90
C VAL A 124 -14.49 14.93 4.78
N ASP A 125 -14.66 14.24 5.90
CA ASP A 125 -13.58 13.85 6.80
C ASP A 125 -12.56 12.94 6.10
N SER A 126 -13.04 12.02 5.26
CA SER A 126 -12.16 11.15 4.44
C SER A 126 -11.37 11.96 3.42
N LEU A 127 -12.00 12.91 2.72
CA LEU A 127 -11.33 13.80 1.78
C LEU A 127 -10.30 14.70 2.48
N GLN A 128 -10.63 15.21 3.67
CA GLN A 128 -9.70 16.00 4.49
C GLN A 128 -8.47 15.17 4.88
N SER A 129 -8.67 13.92 5.31
CA SER A 129 -7.57 13.02 5.66
C SER A 129 -6.61 12.78 4.49
N ILE A 130 -7.16 12.68 3.26
CA ILE A 130 -6.32 12.54 2.04
C ILE A 130 -5.55 13.84 1.78
N ARG A 131 -6.17 15.01 1.94
CA ARG A 131 -5.50 16.32 1.80
C ARG A 131 -4.36 16.49 2.80
N ASP A 132 -4.60 16.15 4.05
CA ASP A 132 -3.60 16.23 5.11
C ASP A 132 -2.41 15.31 4.83
N ARG A 133 -2.67 14.09 4.32
CA ARG A 133 -1.62 13.19 3.86
C ARG A 133 -0.79 13.79 2.73
N LYS A 134 -1.44 14.36 1.70
CA LYS A 134 -0.75 15.00 0.58
C LYS A 134 0.10 16.18 1.03
N THR A 135 -0.39 16.99 1.96
CA THR A 135 0.37 18.09 2.56
C THR A 135 1.64 17.58 3.25
N LYS A 136 1.53 16.49 4.02
CA LYS A 136 2.68 15.85 4.66
C LYS A 136 3.67 15.29 3.63
N VAL A 137 3.21 14.63 2.57
CA VAL A 137 4.06 14.15 1.48
C VAL A 137 4.81 15.32 0.82
N ASN A 138 4.11 16.40 0.52
CA ASN A 138 4.73 17.59 -0.09
C ASN A 138 5.80 18.21 0.81
N SER A 139 5.64 18.17 2.13
CA SER A 139 6.67 18.65 3.08
C SER A 139 7.94 17.79 3.08
N LEU A 140 7.88 16.58 2.56
CA LEU A 140 9.00 15.64 2.46
C LEU A 140 9.67 15.63 1.06
N THR A 141 9.27 16.50 0.13
CA THR A 141 9.69 16.48 -1.27
C THR A 141 11.21 16.36 -1.44
N ASP A 142 12.00 17.14 -0.68
CA ASP A 142 13.46 17.12 -0.79
C ASP A 142 14.05 15.78 -0.31
N LYS A 143 13.52 15.22 0.78
CA LYS A 143 13.92 13.90 1.25
C LYS A 143 13.52 12.82 0.27
N ILE A 144 12.32 12.90 -0.31
CA ILE A 144 11.84 11.95 -1.31
C ILE A 144 12.78 11.95 -2.52
N LYS A 145 13.18 13.12 -3.02
CA LYS A 145 14.16 13.25 -4.12
C LYS A 145 15.53 12.67 -3.75
N GLN A 146 15.97 12.86 -2.51
CA GLN A 146 17.27 12.34 -2.03
C GLN A 146 17.32 10.83 -1.98
N TYR A 147 16.19 10.17 -1.61
CA TYR A 147 16.10 8.73 -1.42
C TYR A 147 15.21 8.04 -2.47
N LEU A 148 14.97 8.71 -3.60
CA LEU A 148 14.20 8.14 -4.70
C LEU A 148 14.95 6.94 -5.26
N PRO A 149 14.37 5.73 -5.23
CA PRO A 149 15.03 4.55 -5.76
C PRO A 149 15.05 4.59 -7.30
N GLU A 150 16.20 4.25 -7.87
CA GLU A 150 16.31 3.97 -9.29
C GLU A 150 15.94 2.50 -9.52
N ILE A 151 14.77 2.28 -10.15
CA ILE A 151 14.32 0.94 -10.48
C ILE A 151 14.51 0.72 -11.96
N ASP A 152 15.13 -0.41 -12.33
CA ASP A 152 15.19 -0.83 -13.73
C ASP A 152 13.79 -1.20 -14.23
N LEU A 153 13.22 -0.32 -15.04
CA LEU A 153 11.86 -0.43 -15.57
C LEU A 153 11.66 -1.68 -16.44
N VAL A 154 12.71 -2.18 -17.06
CA VAL A 154 12.62 -3.34 -17.96
C VAL A 154 12.37 -4.61 -17.16
N HIS A 155 13.00 -4.75 -15.99
CA HIS A 155 12.90 -5.94 -15.15
C HIS A 155 11.85 -5.79 -14.04
N ALA A 156 11.58 -4.56 -13.58
CA ALA A 156 10.61 -4.31 -12.52
C ALA A 156 9.15 -4.27 -12.97
N ASN A 157 8.89 -4.29 -14.25
CA ASN A 157 7.58 -4.01 -14.85
C ASN A 157 6.56 -5.17 -14.72
N GLY A 158 6.65 -6.02 -13.68
CA GLY A 158 5.71 -7.13 -13.48
C GLY A 158 5.62 -8.09 -14.68
N GLY A 159 6.46 -7.85 -15.70
CA GLY A 159 6.52 -8.64 -16.91
C GLY A 159 6.80 -10.09 -16.60
N GLU A 160 6.28 -10.98 -17.41
CA GLU A 160 6.50 -12.42 -17.33
C GLU A 160 8.00 -12.78 -17.30
N ASP A 161 8.86 -11.86 -17.74
CA ASP A 161 10.31 -12.04 -17.89
C ASP A 161 11.14 -11.70 -16.63
N ALA A 162 10.59 -10.94 -15.65
CA ALA A 162 11.35 -10.59 -14.46
C ALA A 162 11.43 -11.75 -13.47
N THR A 163 12.64 -12.14 -13.12
CA THR A 163 12.88 -13.20 -12.14
C THR A 163 12.48 -12.79 -10.73
N LEU A 164 12.21 -13.78 -9.88
CA LEU A 164 11.85 -13.54 -8.48
C LEU A 164 12.90 -12.73 -7.72
N PRO A 165 14.22 -12.99 -7.84
CA PRO A 165 15.26 -12.18 -7.24
C PRO A 165 15.28 -10.72 -7.71
N GLU A 166 15.03 -10.45 -8.99
CA GLU A 166 14.98 -9.08 -9.53
C GLU A 166 13.79 -8.31 -8.96
N LYS A 167 12.61 -8.94 -8.88
CA LYS A 167 11.44 -8.35 -8.22
C LYS A 167 11.69 -8.08 -6.74
N GLN A 168 12.38 -9.01 -6.06
CA GLN A 168 12.73 -8.85 -4.65
C GLN A 168 13.70 -7.67 -4.45
N ALA A 169 14.71 -7.51 -5.31
CA ALA A 169 15.64 -6.39 -5.27
C ALA A 169 14.88 -5.06 -5.45
N ALA A 170 14.03 -4.96 -6.48
CA ALA A 170 13.22 -3.77 -6.76
C ALA A 170 12.29 -3.42 -5.59
N PHE A 171 11.60 -4.39 -4.98
CA PHE A 171 10.82 -4.13 -3.76
C PHE A 171 11.67 -3.64 -2.60
N THR A 172 12.87 -4.21 -2.43
CA THR A 172 13.79 -3.79 -1.36
C THR A 172 14.20 -2.33 -1.55
N ASP A 173 14.50 -1.91 -2.77
CA ASP A 173 14.86 -0.53 -3.09
C ASP A 173 13.70 0.42 -2.82
N VAL A 174 12.46 0.05 -3.20
CA VAL A 174 11.25 0.81 -2.88
C VAL A 174 11.05 0.93 -1.37
N ILE A 175 11.22 -0.16 -0.61
CA ILE A 175 11.07 -0.17 0.86
C ILE A 175 12.10 0.77 1.50
N VAL A 176 13.37 0.64 1.11
CA VAL A 176 14.47 1.48 1.63
C VAL A 176 14.20 2.95 1.32
N GLY A 177 13.82 3.26 0.08
CA GLY A 177 13.46 4.62 -0.32
C GLY A 177 12.29 5.20 0.48
N ALA A 178 11.22 4.42 0.66
CA ALA A 178 10.03 4.85 1.40
C ALA A 178 10.30 5.09 2.89
N LEU A 179 11.07 4.21 3.53
CA LEU A 179 11.47 4.34 4.94
C LEU A 179 12.44 5.53 5.12
N SER A 180 13.47 5.64 4.27
CA SER A 180 14.50 6.68 4.37
C SER A 180 13.95 8.07 4.11
N SER A 181 13.01 8.21 3.17
CA SER A 181 12.32 9.48 2.90
C SER A 181 11.29 9.87 3.97
N GLY A 182 10.88 8.93 4.83
CA GLY A 182 9.85 9.16 5.85
C GLY A 182 8.42 9.09 5.31
N LEU A 183 8.22 8.54 4.12
CA LEU A 183 6.88 8.31 3.56
C LEU A 183 6.07 7.32 4.40
N THR A 184 6.74 6.30 4.91
CA THR A 184 6.18 5.35 5.88
C THR A 184 7.21 4.99 6.93
N ASN A 185 6.76 4.62 8.14
CA ASN A 185 7.59 4.11 9.22
C ASN A 185 7.34 2.61 9.47
N VAL A 186 6.33 2.04 8.83
CA VAL A 186 5.95 0.63 9.01
C VAL A 186 5.67 0.00 7.65
N VAL A 187 6.42 -1.05 7.35
CA VAL A 187 6.26 -1.85 6.13
C VAL A 187 6.07 -3.32 6.50
N THR A 188 5.06 -3.93 5.91
CA THR A 188 4.91 -5.39 5.91
C THR A 188 5.30 -5.90 4.53
N TYR A 189 6.33 -6.77 4.49
CA TYR A 189 6.79 -7.36 3.24
C TYR A 189 6.70 -8.87 3.30
N THR A 190 5.89 -9.45 2.41
CA THR A 190 5.74 -10.89 2.27
C THR A 190 6.65 -11.37 1.13
N ILE A 191 7.65 -12.18 1.48
CA ILE A 191 8.68 -12.65 0.53
C ILE A 191 8.25 -13.96 -0.13
N ASP A 192 7.48 -14.80 0.59
CA ASP A 192 7.08 -16.11 0.11
C ASP A 192 5.61 -16.40 0.51
N ASP A 193 4.91 -17.12 -0.35
CA ASP A 193 3.66 -17.77 -0.01
C ASP A 193 3.97 -19.25 0.21
N LEU A 194 3.76 -19.76 1.41
CA LEU A 194 3.99 -21.17 1.76
C LEU A 194 3.29 -22.08 0.74
N GLY A 195 4.05 -22.62 -0.18
CA GLY A 195 3.54 -23.45 -1.29
C GLY A 195 3.77 -22.88 -2.69
N THR A 196 4.43 -21.74 -2.83
CA THR A 196 4.86 -21.25 -4.14
C THR A 196 6.09 -22.06 -4.61
N ASP A 197 6.00 -22.64 -5.80
CA ASP A 197 7.14 -23.22 -6.48
C ASP A 197 8.18 -22.12 -6.75
N ILE A 198 9.26 -22.11 -5.98
CA ILE A 198 10.36 -21.16 -6.18
C ILE A 198 11.22 -21.70 -7.33
N THR A 199 10.68 -21.63 -8.54
CA THR A 199 11.35 -22.13 -9.76
C THR A 199 12.63 -21.37 -10.11
N SER A 200 12.86 -20.21 -9.51
CA SER A 200 14.04 -19.37 -9.73
C SER A 200 15.22 -19.69 -8.80
N LEU A 201 15.05 -20.57 -7.81
CA LEU A 201 16.17 -21.03 -7.01
C LEU A 201 16.97 -22.12 -7.74
N PRO A 202 18.29 -22.18 -7.55
CA PRO A 202 19.11 -23.28 -8.05
C PRO A 202 18.52 -24.63 -7.66
N GLU A 203 18.51 -25.60 -8.58
CA GLU A 203 17.86 -26.92 -8.40
C GLU A 203 18.23 -27.65 -7.10
N ASN A 204 19.41 -27.40 -6.55
CA ASN A 204 19.86 -27.99 -5.30
C ASN A 204 19.12 -27.47 -4.04
N LYS A 205 18.39 -26.37 -4.16
CA LYS A 205 17.57 -25.78 -3.06
C LYS A 205 16.07 -26.01 -3.23
N GLN A 206 15.63 -26.54 -4.37
CA GLN A 206 14.21 -26.81 -4.64
C GLN A 206 13.68 -28.09 -3.96
N LYS A 207 14.56 -28.93 -3.43
CA LYS A 207 14.22 -30.29 -2.90
C LYS A 207 13.98 -30.37 -1.40
N THR A 208 13.82 -29.28 -0.70
CA THR A 208 13.64 -29.27 0.76
C THR A 208 12.29 -28.68 1.19
N SER A 209 11.21 -29.17 0.62
CA SER A 209 9.86 -28.95 1.14
C SER A 209 9.15 -30.28 1.30
#